data_72058a13cbd6ab7ac5634f6359bd52c1
#
_entry.id   72058a13cbd6ab7ac5634f6359bd52c1
#
_cell.length_a   1.000
_cell.length_b   1.000
_cell.length_c   1.000
_cell.angle_alpha   90.00
_cell.angle_beta   90.00
_cell.angle_gamma   90.00
#
_symmetry.space_group_name_H-M   'P 1'
#
loop_
_entity.id
_entity.type
_entity.pdbx_description
1 polymer ?
#
loop_
_entity_poly.entity_id
_entity_poly.type
_entity_poly.pdbx_seq_one_letter_code
_entity_poly.pdbx_strand_id
1 'polypeptide(L)'
;MSDRSFRQTNLELTERYSGTTADLITAVGTWKYRGTVYEDLLVRLIIDVPSSVQADDFFRNHKETLKDRFQQADIWITSHEIQIL
;
A
#
# COMPACT_ATOMS: atom_id res chain seq x y z
N MET A 1 -0.34 -0.97 -13.46
CA MET A 1 -0.66 0.06 -12.46
C MET A 1 -0.62 1.42 -13.15
N SER A 2 -1.66 2.21 -13.05
CA SER A 2 -1.66 3.53 -13.67
C SER A 2 -1.04 4.57 -12.74
N ASP A 3 -0.31 5.52 -13.32
CA ASP A 3 0.26 6.65 -12.58
C ASP A 3 -0.82 7.46 -11.86
N ARG A 4 -1.99 7.56 -12.48
CA ARG A 4 -3.12 8.30 -11.93
C ARG A 4 -3.64 7.67 -10.63
N SER A 5 -3.81 6.36 -10.61
CA SER A 5 -4.25 5.65 -9.41
C SER A 5 -3.24 5.74 -8.29
N PHE A 6 -1.96 5.67 -8.64
CA PHE A 6 -0.88 5.82 -7.67
C PHE A 6 -0.86 7.24 -7.08
N ARG A 7 -0.97 8.26 -7.91
CA ARG A 7 -1.02 9.66 -7.46
C ARG A 7 -2.22 9.93 -6.57
N GLN A 8 -3.38 9.40 -6.94
CA GLN A 8 -4.59 9.54 -6.14
C GLN A 8 -4.41 8.95 -4.74
N THR A 9 -3.86 7.73 -4.67
CA THR A 9 -3.59 7.07 -3.41
C THR A 9 -2.60 7.86 -2.56
N ASN A 10 -1.53 8.33 -3.18
CA ASN A 10 -0.51 9.12 -2.50
C ASN A 10 -1.09 10.41 -1.91
N LEU A 11 -1.93 11.11 -2.66
CA LEU A 11 -2.60 12.33 -2.20
C LEU A 11 -3.54 12.07 -1.03
N GLU A 12 -4.36 11.03 -1.11
CA GLU A 12 -5.28 10.66 -0.03
C GLU A 12 -4.54 10.41 1.28
N LEU A 13 -3.46 9.66 1.20
CA LEU A 13 -2.68 9.30 2.38
C LEU A 13 -1.88 10.49 2.92
N THR A 14 -1.35 11.33 2.03
CA THR A 14 -0.64 12.55 2.42
C THR A 14 -1.57 13.53 3.14
N GLU A 15 -2.78 13.69 2.65
CA GLU A 15 -3.78 14.56 3.30
C GLU A 15 -4.18 14.04 4.68
N ARG A 16 -4.28 12.72 4.83
CA ARG A 16 -4.68 12.12 6.10
C ARG A 16 -3.54 12.09 7.12
N TYR A 17 -2.31 11.81 6.69
CA TYR A 17 -1.19 11.53 7.59
C TYR A 17 -0.01 12.50 7.43
N SER A 18 -0.18 13.54 6.66
CA SER A 18 0.79 14.63 6.46
C SER A 18 2.07 14.24 5.70
N GLY A 19 2.21 13.02 5.27
CA GLY A 19 3.35 12.65 4.45
C GLY A 19 3.40 11.17 4.08
N THR A 20 3.99 10.91 2.93
CA THR A 20 4.24 9.55 2.45
C THR A 20 5.59 9.50 1.77
N THR A 21 6.18 8.32 1.75
CA THR A 21 7.38 8.05 0.96
C THR A 21 7.05 6.95 -0.04
N ALA A 22 7.24 7.24 -1.33
CA ALA A 22 7.10 6.24 -2.37
C ALA A 22 8.47 5.64 -2.68
N ASP A 23 8.56 4.34 -2.58
CA ASP A 23 9.75 3.61 -2.96
C ASP A 23 9.64 3.25 -4.44
N LEU A 24 10.39 3.96 -5.27
CA LEU A 24 10.34 3.79 -6.71
C LEU A 24 11.26 2.68 -7.22
N ILE A 25 11.96 2.01 -6.34
CA ILE A 25 12.77 0.85 -6.72
C ILE A 25 11.81 -0.28 -7.09
N THR A 26 11.92 -0.75 -8.32
CA THR A 26 11.10 -1.84 -8.80
C THR A 26 11.55 -3.15 -8.16
N ALA A 27 10.66 -3.80 -7.46
CA ALA A 27 10.86 -5.14 -6.92
C ALA A 27 9.97 -6.12 -7.67
N VAL A 28 10.45 -7.35 -7.86
CA VAL A 28 9.63 -8.42 -8.44
C VAL A 28 9.01 -9.21 -7.29
N GLY A 29 7.69 -9.21 -7.25
CA GLY A 29 6.94 -10.06 -6.34
C GLY A 29 6.55 -11.34 -7.04
N THR A 30 6.78 -12.47 -6.41
CA THR A 30 6.37 -13.78 -6.92
C THR A 30 5.35 -14.37 -5.96
N TRP A 31 4.22 -14.80 -6.50
CA TRP A 31 3.15 -15.36 -5.68
C TRP A 31 2.41 -16.45 -6.43
N LYS A 32 1.73 -17.31 -5.68
CA LYS A 32 1.01 -18.45 -6.23
C LYS A 32 -0.47 -18.35 -5.88
N TYR A 33 -1.30 -18.52 -6.89
CA TYR A 33 -2.75 -18.52 -6.73
C TYR A 33 -3.36 -19.63 -7.58
N ARG A 34 -4.10 -20.51 -6.94
CA ARG A 34 -4.77 -21.66 -7.58
C ARG A 34 -3.81 -22.48 -8.45
N GLY A 35 -2.60 -22.72 -7.97
CA GLY A 35 -1.59 -23.53 -8.67
C GLY A 35 -0.80 -22.79 -9.74
N THR A 36 -1.12 -21.55 -10.03
CA THR A 36 -0.41 -20.73 -11.02
C THR A 36 0.53 -19.76 -10.30
N VAL A 37 1.76 -19.66 -10.80
CA VAL A 37 2.75 -18.71 -10.28
C VAL A 37 2.66 -17.41 -11.07
N TYR A 38 2.61 -16.30 -10.36
CA TYR A 38 2.56 -14.97 -10.94
C TYR A 38 3.78 -14.17 -10.50
N GLU A 39 4.26 -13.31 -11.40
CA GLU A 39 5.31 -12.35 -11.11
C GLU A 39 4.79 -10.95 -11.38
N ASP A 40 4.99 -10.05 -10.44
CA ASP A 40 4.54 -8.66 -10.55
C ASP A 40 5.67 -7.69 -10.23
N LEU A 41 5.60 -6.53 -10.87
CA LEU A 41 6.44 -5.40 -10.48
C LEU A 41 5.74 -4.66 -9.34
N LEU A 42 6.47 -4.43 -8.26
CA LEU A 42 5.92 -3.86 -7.04
C LEU A 42 6.40 -2.43 -6.84
N VAL A 43 5.47 -1.58 -6.41
CA VAL A 43 5.78 -0.25 -5.88
C VAL A 43 5.38 -0.25 -4.41
N ARG A 44 6.24 0.30 -3.56
CA ARG A 44 6.00 0.34 -2.13
C ARG A 44 5.76 1.77 -1.68
N LEU A 45 4.69 1.98 -0.92
CA LEU A 45 4.43 3.21 -0.20
C LEU A 45 4.72 3.00 1.28
N ILE A 46 5.49 3.90 1.85
CA ILE A 46 5.81 3.88 3.27
C ILE A 46 5.16 5.10 3.90
N ILE A 47 4.41 4.88 4.97
CA ILE A 47 3.69 5.93 5.67
C ILE A 47 3.94 5.79 7.16
N ASP A 48 4.36 6.87 7.79
CA ASP A 48 4.48 6.93 9.24
C ASP A 48 3.18 7.46 9.81
N VAL A 49 2.54 6.67 10.66
CA VAL A 49 1.25 7.01 11.25
C VAL A 49 1.30 6.84 12.77
N PRO A 50 0.55 7.66 13.52
CA PRO A 50 0.37 7.40 14.95
C PRO A 50 -0.28 6.03 15.15
N SER A 51 0.24 5.25 16.10
CA SER A 51 -0.35 3.96 16.44
C SER A 51 -1.72 4.16 17.06
N SER A 52 -2.76 3.64 16.43
CA SER A 52 -4.12 3.76 16.92
C SER A 52 -5.04 2.73 16.29
N VAL A 53 -6.14 2.42 16.98
CA VAL A 53 -7.18 1.54 16.45
C VAL A 53 -7.81 2.16 15.20
N GLN A 54 -7.98 3.48 15.19
CA GLN A 54 -8.55 4.20 14.04
C GLN A 54 -7.67 4.06 12.80
N ALA A 55 -6.36 4.12 12.95
CA ALA A 55 -5.44 3.93 11.82
C ALA A 55 -5.52 2.50 11.29
N ASP A 56 -5.55 1.50 12.18
CA ASP A 56 -5.66 0.11 11.78
C ASP A 56 -6.97 -0.15 11.02
N ASP A 57 -8.09 0.36 11.53
CA ASP A 57 -9.38 0.21 10.88
C ASP A 57 -9.42 0.92 9.53
N PHE A 58 -8.84 2.11 9.45
CA PHE A 58 -8.74 2.83 8.19
C PHE A 58 -8.02 2.00 7.13
N PHE A 59 -6.87 1.42 7.46
CA PHE A 59 -6.11 0.64 6.49
C PHE A 59 -6.79 -0.67 6.11
N ARG A 60 -7.48 -1.33 7.04
CA ARG A 60 -8.25 -2.52 6.71
C ARG A 60 -9.35 -2.22 5.69
N ASN A 61 -10.04 -1.11 5.87
CA ASN A 61 -11.09 -0.68 4.95
C ASN A 61 -10.52 -0.17 3.63
N HIS A 62 -9.44 0.61 3.70
CA HIS A 62 -8.80 1.20 2.53
C HIS A 62 -8.18 0.13 1.62
N LYS A 63 -7.79 -1.00 2.19
CA LYS A 63 -7.28 -2.14 1.43
C LYS A 63 -8.25 -2.57 0.34
N GLU A 64 -9.53 -2.65 0.63
CA GLU A 64 -10.54 -3.03 -0.35
C GLU A 64 -10.67 -1.98 -1.45
N THR A 65 -10.61 -0.71 -1.10
CA THR A 65 -10.60 0.39 -2.07
C THR A 65 -9.40 0.28 -3.01
N LEU A 66 -8.23 -0.03 -2.47
CA LEU A 66 -7.01 -0.15 -3.26
C LEU A 66 -7.02 -1.37 -4.17
N LYS A 67 -7.55 -2.50 -3.71
CA LYS A 67 -7.70 -3.69 -4.54
C LYS A 67 -8.53 -3.37 -5.78
N ASP A 68 -9.63 -2.68 -5.58
CA ASP A 68 -10.52 -2.28 -6.67
C ASP A 68 -9.85 -1.26 -7.60
N ARG A 69 -9.25 -0.22 -7.02
CA ARG A 69 -8.57 0.85 -7.77
C ARG A 69 -7.45 0.33 -8.65
N PHE A 70 -6.63 -0.58 -8.13
CA PHE A 70 -5.48 -1.15 -8.84
C PHE A 70 -5.81 -2.47 -9.53
N GLN A 71 -7.04 -2.93 -9.44
CA GLN A 71 -7.49 -4.19 -10.05
C GLN A 71 -6.60 -5.38 -9.68
N GLN A 72 -6.26 -5.46 -8.39
CA GLN A 72 -5.40 -6.50 -7.85
C GLN A 72 -6.22 -7.49 -7.02
N ALA A 73 -5.82 -8.77 -7.07
CA ALA A 73 -6.43 -9.80 -6.23
C ALA A 73 -6.16 -9.54 -4.76
N ASP A 74 -5.01 -8.94 -4.44
CA ASP A 74 -4.66 -8.56 -3.09
C ASP A 74 -3.70 -7.37 -3.08
N ILE A 75 -3.74 -6.62 -1.98
CA ILE A 75 -2.83 -5.53 -1.68
C ILE A 75 -2.22 -5.82 -0.32
N TRP A 76 -0.90 -5.83 -0.25
CA TRP A 76 -0.20 -6.07 1.01
C TRP A 76 -0.05 -4.79 1.78
N ILE A 77 -0.63 -4.77 2.97
CA ILE A 77 -0.46 -3.68 3.93
C ILE A 77 0.07 -4.31 5.21
N THR A 78 1.26 -3.93 5.59
CA THR A 78 1.87 -4.38 6.84
C THR A 78 2.20 -3.18 7.70
N SER A 79 2.27 -3.38 9.00
CA SER A 79 2.67 -2.34 9.93
C SER A 79 3.67 -2.89 10.93
N HIS A 80 4.55 -2.02 11.38
CA HIS A 80 5.49 -2.33 12.46
C HIS A 80 5.82 -1.05 13.20
N GLU A 81 6.18 -1.20 14.46
CA GLU A 81 6.57 -0.06 15.27
C GLU A 81 7.95 0.43 14.87
N ILE A 82 8.10 1.74 14.85
CA ILE A 82 9.38 2.39 14.59
C ILE A 82 9.68 3.38 15.71
N GLN A 83 10.95 3.69 15.89
CA GLN A 83 11.39 4.72 16.81
C GLN A 83 12.10 5.81 16.01
N ILE A 84 11.61 7.03 16.14
CA ILE A 84 12.26 8.19 15.53
C ILE A 84 13.22 8.78 16.56
N LEU A 85 14.49 8.84 16.22
CA LEU A 85 15.53 9.36 17.10
C LEU A 85 15.71 10.86 16.95
#